data_243a9ef9728640d886853aa19d478f1d
#
_entry.id   243a9ef9728640d886853aa19d478f1d
#
_cell.length_a   1.000
_cell.length_b   1.000
_cell.length_c   1.000
_cell.angle_alpha   90.00
_cell.angle_beta   90.00
_cell.angle_gamma   90.00
#
_symmetry.space_group_name_H-M   'P 1'
#
loop_
_entity.id
_entity.type
_entity.pdbx_description
1 polymer ?
#
loop_
_entity_poly.entity_id
_entity_poly.type
_entity_poly.pdbx_seq_one_letter_code
_entity_poly.pdbx_strand_id
1 'polypeptide(L)'
;IDKALSDSAVDYLAVIFDKAEKTFRNEIYPDYKAHRPDAPEELVPQFPMVREATRAMGLPCLELDDYEADDIIASYAMAASRAGIAVTVVSSDKDLMQLVGASADGVKIEMYDPMKDKPIGPAEVMEKFGVGPEKVVDVQALAGDSVDNVPGVPGIGVKTAAELINTYGDLETLLAHAGEIKQPKRRETL
;
A
#
# COMPACT_ATOMS: atom_id res chain seq x y z
N ILE A 1 11.72 -14.68 -5.40
CA ILE A 1 12.38 -14.31 -6.67
C ILE A 1 12.37 -15.49 -7.61
N ASP A 2 12.91 -16.66 -7.25
CA ASP A 2 12.97 -17.84 -8.12
C ASP A 2 11.61 -18.24 -8.69
N LYS A 3 10.55 -18.21 -7.87
CA LYS A 3 9.18 -18.50 -8.33
C LYS A 3 8.71 -17.46 -9.34
N ALA A 4 8.94 -16.17 -9.09
CA ALA A 4 8.56 -15.11 -10.03
C ALA A 4 9.29 -15.21 -11.37
N LEU A 5 10.54 -15.69 -11.35
CA LEU A 5 11.35 -15.91 -12.56
C LEU A 5 10.96 -17.17 -13.31
N SER A 6 10.52 -18.24 -12.60
CA SER A 6 10.22 -19.53 -13.20
C SER A 6 8.78 -19.65 -13.70
N ASP A 7 7.83 -19.01 -13.05
CA ASP A 7 6.39 -19.18 -13.32
C ASP A 7 5.83 -18.18 -14.34
N SER A 8 6.60 -17.16 -14.72
CA SER A 8 6.11 -16.10 -15.60
C SER A 8 7.15 -15.75 -16.64
N ALA A 9 6.74 -15.73 -17.90
CA ALA A 9 7.48 -15.04 -18.95
C ALA A 9 7.35 -13.52 -18.68
N VAL A 10 8.22 -12.96 -17.82
CA VAL A 10 8.26 -11.54 -17.53
C VAL A 10 9.34 -10.88 -18.39
N ASP A 11 8.99 -9.78 -19.06
CA ASP A 11 9.95 -9.01 -19.84
C ASP A 11 10.82 -8.13 -18.94
N TYR A 12 10.26 -7.67 -17.82
CA TYR A 12 10.90 -6.77 -16.85
C TYR A 12 10.62 -7.23 -15.43
N LEU A 13 11.64 -7.23 -14.59
CA LEU A 13 11.54 -7.48 -13.16
C LEU A 13 12.40 -6.48 -12.41
N ALA A 14 11.91 -5.93 -11.32
CA ALA A 14 12.68 -5.13 -10.38
C ALA A 14 12.40 -5.59 -8.95
N VAL A 15 13.42 -5.57 -8.10
CA VAL A 15 13.29 -5.81 -6.67
C VAL A 15 13.51 -4.48 -5.95
N ILE A 16 12.56 -4.11 -5.12
CA ILE A 16 12.52 -2.80 -4.49
C ILE A 16 12.69 -2.96 -2.99
N PHE A 17 13.51 -2.12 -2.39
CA PHE A 17 13.85 -2.14 -0.98
C PHE A 17 13.66 -0.77 -0.33
N ASP A 18 13.32 -0.78 0.95
CA ASP A 18 13.47 0.41 1.80
C ASP A 18 14.96 0.72 1.96
N LYS A 19 15.34 1.97 1.79
CA LYS A 19 16.73 2.40 1.96
C LYS A 19 17.05 2.76 3.40
N ALA A 20 16.12 3.38 4.09
CA ALA A 20 16.26 3.85 5.45
C ALA A 20 14.96 3.62 6.25
N GLU A 21 15.06 3.67 7.57
CA GLU A 21 13.91 3.57 8.48
C GLU A 21 13.07 4.85 8.49
N LYS A 22 13.71 6.00 8.24
CA LYS A 22 13.06 7.32 8.25
C LYS A 22 12.89 7.84 6.83
N THR A 23 11.72 8.39 6.59
CA THR A 23 11.32 8.96 5.31
C THR A 23 10.67 10.33 5.52
N PHE A 24 10.29 11.04 4.44
CA PHE A 24 9.55 12.29 4.50
C PHE A 24 8.28 12.21 5.40
N ARG A 25 7.73 11.00 5.59
CA ARG A 25 6.56 10.80 6.46
C ARG A 25 6.87 11.13 7.93
N ASN A 26 8.09 10.89 8.37
CA ASN A 26 8.53 11.23 9.73
C ASN A 26 8.70 12.74 9.93
N GLU A 27 8.92 13.52 8.84
CA GLU A 27 8.91 14.97 8.90
C GLU A 27 7.49 15.52 9.06
N ILE A 28 6.51 14.90 8.38
CA ILE A 28 5.09 15.26 8.48
C ILE A 28 4.49 14.79 9.82
N TYR A 29 4.80 13.56 10.22
CA TYR A 29 4.29 12.92 11.42
C TYR A 29 5.42 12.17 12.15
N PRO A 30 6.04 12.78 13.17
CA PRO A 30 7.20 12.20 13.87
C PRO A 30 6.94 10.83 14.51
N ASP A 31 5.69 10.54 14.87
CA ASP A 31 5.31 9.26 15.49
C ASP A 31 5.01 8.15 14.46
N TYR A 32 5.17 8.43 13.16
CA TYR A 32 5.02 7.43 12.11
C TYR A 32 5.97 6.25 12.34
N LYS A 33 5.42 5.04 12.45
CA LYS A 33 6.14 3.78 12.75
C LYS A 33 6.95 3.78 14.06
N ALA A 34 6.78 4.78 14.95
CA ALA A 34 7.61 4.97 16.14
C ALA A 34 7.52 3.83 17.16
N HIS A 35 6.47 3.00 17.12
CA HIS A 35 6.31 1.88 18.03
C HIS A 35 6.87 0.55 17.47
N ARG A 36 7.40 0.55 16.25
CA ARG A 36 8.03 -0.65 15.67
C ARG A 36 9.32 -0.96 16.46
N PRO A 37 9.51 -2.21 16.90
CA PRO A 37 10.76 -2.61 17.52
C PRO A 37 11.90 -2.57 16.50
N ASP A 38 13.09 -2.32 16.97
CA ASP A 38 14.29 -2.44 16.15
C ASP A 38 14.40 -3.85 15.55
N ALA A 39 15.03 -3.92 14.39
CA ALA A 39 15.29 -5.21 13.76
C ALA A 39 16.21 -6.07 14.66
N PRO A 40 15.97 -7.39 14.79
CA PRO A 40 16.87 -8.28 15.52
C PRO A 40 18.32 -8.11 15.04
N GLU A 41 19.25 -8.10 15.99
CA GLU A 41 20.69 -7.88 15.70
C GLU A 41 21.23 -8.84 14.64
N GLU A 42 20.75 -10.09 14.62
CA GLU A 42 21.15 -11.11 13.64
C GLU A 42 20.59 -10.84 12.23
N LEU A 43 19.53 -10.05 12.12
CA LEU A 43 18.92 -9.71 10.84
C LEU A 43 19.61 -8.51 10.16
N VAL A 44 20.10 -7.55 10.94
CA VAL A 44 20.71 -6.32 10.42
C VAL A 44 21.82 -6.59 9.39
N PRO A 45 22.80 -7.49 9.62
CA PRO A 45 23.83 -7.78 8.63
C PRO A 45 23.32 -8.50 7.38
N GLN A 46 22.09 -9.03 7.38
CA GLN A 46 21.51 -9.72 6.22
C GLN A 46 20.90 -8.73 5.21
N PHE A 47 20.52 -7.53 5.61
CA PHE A 47 19.94 -6.54 4.69
C PHE A 47 20.85 -6.20 3.51
N PRO A 48 22.14 -5.87 3.70
CA PRO A 48 23.05 -5.67 2.58
C PRO A 48 23.27 -6.94 1.75
N MET A 49 23.30 -8.14 2.37
CA MET A 49 23.50 -9.40 1.67
C MET A 49 22.34 -9.72 0.70
N VAL A 50 21.09 -9.43 1.10
CA VAL A 50 19.93 -9.62 0.22
C VAL A 50 20.01 -8.71 -1.01
N ARG A 51 20.46 -7.47 -0.82
CA ARG A 51 20.68 -6.52 -1.94
C ARG A 51 21.81 -6.98 -2.87
N GLU A 52 22.90 -7.45 -2.30
CA GLU A 52 24.03 -8.01 -3.07
C GLU A 52 23.61 -9.25 -3.86
N ALA A 53 22.86 -10.15 -3.23
CA ALA A 53 22.33 -11.34 -3.90
C ALA A 53 21.40 -10.96 -5.08
N THR A 54 20.52 -9.99 -4.89
CA THR A 54 19.65 -9.48 -5.95
C THR A 54 20.46 -8.95 -7.13
N ARG A 55 21.48 -8.13 -6.89
CA ARG A 55 22.38 -7.63 -7.94
C ARG A 55 23.19 -8.73 -8.59
N ALA A 56 23.66 -9.72 -7.82
CA ALA A 56 24.40 -10.87 -8.35
C ALA A 56 23.53 -11.76 -9.28
N MET A 57 22.23 -11.78 -9.06
CA MET A 57 21.25 -12.44 -9.96
C MET A 57 21.00 -11.63 -11.26
N GLY A 58 21.63 -10.46 -11.42
CA GLY A 58 21.43 -9.59 -12.58
C GLY A 58 20.11 -8.81 -12.54
N LEU A 59 19.45 -8.73 -11.38
CA LEU A 59 18.16 -8.05 -11.24
C LEU A 59 18.34 -6.59 -10.83
N PRO A 60 17.55 -5.65 -11.38
CA PRO A 60 17.45 -4.30 -10.86
C PRO A 60 17.08 -4.32 -9.37
N CYS A 61 17.93 -3.68 -8.58
CA CYS A 61 17.75 -3.51 -7.13
C CYS A 61 17.56 -2.02 -6.88
N LEU A 62 16.34 -1.61 -6.58
CA LEU A 62 15.94 -0.21 -6.47
C LEU A 62 15.70 0.18 -5.02
N GLU A 63 16.20 1.35 -4.66
CA GLU A 63 15.99 1.99 -3.36
C GLU A 63 16.17 3.51 -3.54
N LEU A 64 15.49 4.31 -2.77
CA LEU A 64 15.55 5.77 -2.87
C LEU A 64 15.59 6.39 -1.47
N ASP A 65 16.40 7.45 -1.30
CA ASP A 65 16.40 8.23 -0.07
C ASP A 65 15.04 8.91 0.13
N ASP A 66 14.63 9.05 1.36
CA ASP A 66 13.40 9.70 1.81
C ASP A 66 12.08 9.01 1.41
N TYR A 67 12.12 7.93 0.64
CA TYR A 67 10.94 7.19 0.20
C TYR A 67 10.96 5.75 0.68
N GLU A 68 9.78 5.21 0.91
CA GLU A 68 9.59 3.80 1.21
C GLU A 68 9.53 2.96 -0.09
N ALA A 69 9.79 1.66 0.05
CA ALA A 69 9.66 0.73 -1.06
C ALA A 69 8.29 0.85 -1.75
N ASP A 70 7.22 1.04 -0.99
CA ASP A 70 5.86 1.16 -1.50
C ASP A 70 5.66 2.37 -2.41
N ASP A 71 6.32 3.50 -2.12
CA ASP A 71 6.27 4.70 -2.98
C ASP A 71 6.89 4.42 -4.35
N ILE A 72 8.01 3.70 -4.35
CA ILE A 72 8.73 3.33 -5.57
C ILE A 72 7.91 2.30 -6.35
N ILE A 73 7.39 1.27 -5.68
CA ILE A 73 6.51 0.24 -6.28
C ILE A 73 5.31 0.91 -6.96
N ALA A 74 4.61 1.78 -6.24
CA ALA A 74 3.44 2.47 -6.77
C ALA A 74 3.79 3.34 -7.98
N SER A 75 4.89 4.10 -7.90
CA SER A 75 5.36 4.97 -8.97
C SER A 75 5.70 4.18 -10.24
N TYR A 76 6.46 3.09 -10.12
CA TYR A 76 6.82 2.24 -11.25
C TYR A 76 5.60 1.50 -11.82
N ALA A 77 4.75 0.95 -10.97
CA ALA A 77 3.54 0.25 -11.40
C ALA A 77 2.61 1.18 -12.20
N MET A 78 2.38 2.38 -11.71
CA MET A 78 1.55 3.37 -12.40
C MET A 78 2.20 3.86 -13.70
N ALA A 79 3.51 4.07 -13.71
CA ALA A 79 4.23 4.49 -14.92
C ALA A 79 4.20 3.39 -16.00
N ALA A 80 4.43 2.13 -15.63
CA ALA A 80 4.36 0.99 -16.53
C ALA A 80 2.94 0.78 -17.10
N SER A 81 1.93 0.84 -16.24
CA SER A 81 0.52 0.75 -16.65
C SER A 81 0.16 1.84 -17.68
N ARG A 82 0.57 3.09 -17.45
CA ARG A 82 0.38 4.20 -18.41
C ARG A 82 1.12 4.00 -19.72
N ALA A 83 2.26 3.28 -19.69
CA ALA A 83 3.02 2.92 -20.89
C ALA A 83 2.45 1.69 -21.60
N GLY A 84 1.32 1.15 -21.17
CA GLY A 84 0.70 -0.04 -21.76
C GLY A 84 1.36 -1.36 -21.40
N ILE A 85 2.17 -1.38 -20.33
CA ILE A 85 2.87 -2.57 -19.83
C ILE A 85 2.05 -3.20 -18.71
N ALA A 86 1.76 -4.49 -18.82
CA ALA A 86 1.10 -5.25 -17.76
C ALA A 86 2.00 -5.34 -16.52
N VAL A 87 1.43 -5.13 -15.33
CA VAL A 87 2.18 -5.10 -14.08
C VAL A 87 1.60 -6.09 -13.09
N THR A 88 2.48 -6.86 -12.46
CA THR A 88 2.15 -7.67 -11.29
C THR A 88 3.01 -7.19 -10.11
N VAL A 89 2.36 -6.63 -9.09
CA VAL A 89 2.99 -6.26 -7.83
C VAL A 89 3.01 -7.48 -6.92
N VAL A 90 4.21 -7.95 -6.56
CA VAL A 90 4.38 -9.07 -5.63
C VAL A 90 4.64 -8.54 -4.23
N SER A 91 3.60 -8.51 -3.40
CA SER A 91 3.66 -8.01 -2.02
C SER A 91 2.50 -8.56 -1.19
N SER A 92 2.70 -8.69 0.12
CA SER A 92 1.63 -8.97 1.10
C SER A 92 1.09 -7.70 1.75
N ASP A 93 1.62 -6.52 1.39
CA ASP A 93 1.24 -5.27 2.01
C ASP A 93 -0.16 -4.83 1.54
N LYS A 94 -1.02 -4.57 2.52
CA LYS A 94 -2.41 -4.15 2.27
C LYS A 94 -2.50 -2.76 1.63
N ASP A 95 -1.51 -1.92 1.85
CA ASP A 95 -1.54 -0.54 1.38
C ASP A 95 -1.35 -0.46 -0.14
N LEU A 96 -0.64 -1.43 -0.72
CA LEU A 96 -0.52 -1.59 -2.16
C LEU A 96 -1.80 -2.09 -2.85
N MET A 97 -2.80 -2.55 -2.07
CA MET A 97 -4.11 -2.92 -2.62
C MET A 97 -4.83 -1.76 -3.32
N GLN A 98 -4.50 -0.52 -3.02
CA GLN A 98 -4.99 0.67 -3.72
C GLN A 98 -4.61 0.71 -5.21
N LEU A 99 -3.57 -0.04 -5.61
CA LEU A 99 -3.11 -0.11 -7.00
C LEU A 99 -3.87 -1.14 -7.83
N VAL A 100 -4.58 -2.08 -7.18
CA VAL A 100 -5.24 -3.19 -7.86
C VAL A 100 -6.27 -2.69 -8.86
N GLY A 101 -6.16 -3.13 -10.10
CA GLY A 101 -7.06 -2.72 -11.17
C GLY A 101 -6.84 -1.29 -11.67
N ALA A 102 -6.01 -0.47 -11.02
CA ALA A 102 -5.71 0.88 -11.48
C ALA A 102 -5.15 0.84 -12.90
N SER A 103 -5.75 1.63 -13.76
CA SER A 103 -5.32 1.76 -15.16
C SER A 103 -5.83 3.09 -15.71
N ALA A 104 -4.93 3.86 -16.27
CA ALA A 104 -5.33 5.06 -17.00
C ALA A 104 -5.88 4.74 -18.39
N ASP A 105 -5.38 3.66 -19.04
CA ASP A 105 -5.63 3.35 -20.45
C ASP A 105 -5.85 1.85 -20.74
N GLY A 106 -6.36 1.10 -19.79
CA GLY A 106 -6.80 -0.28 -20.03
C GLY A 106 -5.85 -1.41 -19.62
N VAL A 107 -4.60 -1.11 -19.25
CA VAL A 107 -3.68 -2.11 -18.72
C VAL A 107 -3.77 -2.13 -17.21
N LYS A 108 -4.30 -3.23 -16.68
CA LYS A 108 -4.53 -3.40 -15.25
C LYS A 108 -3.25 -3.70 -14.49
N ILE A 109 -3.17 -3.17 -13.28
CA ILE A 109 -2.19 -3.59 -12.28
C ILE A 109 -2.79 -4.75 -11.50
N GLU A 110 -2.10 -5.86 -11.46
CA GLU A 110 -2.43 -7.02 -10.64
C GLU A 110 -1.53 -7.07 -9.42
N MET A 111 -1.99 -7.73 -8.36
CA MET A 111 -1.20 -7.96 -7.16
C MET A 111 -1.19 -9.44 -6.81
N TYR A 112 -0.09 -9.93 -6.27
CA TYR A 112 0.08 -11.29 -5.84
C TYR A 112 0.66 -11.33 -4.42
N ASP A 113 -0.02 -12.03 -3.51
CA ASP A 113 0.44 -12.25 -2.14
C ASP A 113 1.31 -13.52 -2.08
N PRO A 114 2.65 -13.38 -1.96
CA PRO A 114 3.55 -14.54 -1.96
C PRO A 114 3.46 -15.35 -0.66
N MET A 115 2.96 -14.77 0.43
CA MET A 115 2.80 -15.48 1.71
C MET A 115 1.59 -16.40 1.71
N LYS A 116 0.53 -16.03 1.01
CA LYS A 116 -0.70 -16.80 0.86
C LYS A 116 -0.77 -17.57 -0.45
N ASP A 117 0.23 -17.37 -1.32
CA ASP A 117 0.30 -17.99 -2.64
C ASP A 117 -0.96 -17.77 -3.49
N LYS A 118 -1.47 -16.51 -3.49
CA LYS A 118 -2.71 -16.20 -4.21
C LYS A 118 -2.68 -14.79 -4.85
N PRO A 119 -3.39 -14.63 -5.99
CA PRO A 119 -3.64 -13.31 -6.53
C PRO A 119 -4.55 -12.49 -5.60
N ILE A 120 -4.39 -11.17 -5.64
CA ILE A 120 -5.24 -10.20 -5.00
C ILE A 120 -5.88 -9.36 -6.10
N GLY A 121 -7.18 -9.48 -6.24
CA GLY A 121 -8.00 -8.72 -7.16
C GLY A 121 -8.95 -7.76 -6.43
N PRO A 122 -9.83 -7.06 -7.17
CA PRO A 122 -10.81 -6.16 -6.57
C PRO A 122 -11.75 -6.82 -5.56
N ALA A 123 -11.99 -8.14 -5.68
CA ALA A 123 -12.82 -8.89 -4.74
C ALA A 123 -12.14 -9.02 -3.37
N GLU A 124 -10.85 -9.29 -3.33
CA GLU A 124 -10.07 -9.36 -2.09
C GLU A 124 -9.93 -7.98 -1.43
N VAL A 125 -9.84 -6.92 -2.23
CA VAL A 125 -9.85 -5.54 -1.72
C VAL A 125 -11.21 -5.22 -1.09
N MET A 126 -12.30 -5.56 -1.77
CA MET A 126 -13.67 -5.39 -1.26
C MET A 126 -13.89 -6.20 0.03
N GLU A 127 -13.40 -7.42 0.11
CA GLU A 127 -13.49 -8.25 1.33
C GLU A 127 -12.74 -7.61 2.50
N LYS A 128 -11.55 -7.03 2.24
CA LYS A 128 -10.69 -6.45 3.26
C LYS A 128 -11.13 -5.07 3.72
N PHE A 129 -11.44 -4.18 2.78
CA PHE A 129 -11.70 -2.77 3.05
C PHE A 129 -13.18 -2.37 2.95
N GLY A 130 -14.04 -3.21 2.37
CA GLY A 130 -15.45 -2.90 2.14
C GLY A 130 -15.70 -1.88 1.03
N VAL A 131 -14.69 -1.57 0.24
CA VAL A 131 -14.71 -0.63 -0.88
C VAL A 131 -13.86 -1.16 -2.04
N GLY A 132 -13.98 -0.55 -3.22
CA GLY A 132 -13.06 -0.80 -4.33
C GLY A 132 -11.66 -0.22 -4.09
N PRO A 133 -10.67 -0.67 -4.89
CA PRO A 133 -9.28 -0.24 -4.75
C PRO A 133 -9.10 1.29 -4.76
N GLU A 134 -9.86 1.97 -5.58
CA GLU A 134 -9.83 3.43 -5.75
C GLU A 134 -10.25 4.23 -4.50
N LYS A 135 -10.86 3.56 -3.51
CA LYS A 135 -11.35 4.16 -2.26
C LYS A 135 -10.61 3.67 -1.01
N VAL A 136 -9.59 2.84 -1.19
CA VAL A 136 -8.81 2.29 -0.07
C VAL A 136 -8.16 3.41 0.75
N VAL A 137 -7.62 4.43 0.09
CA VAL A 137 -6.98 5.58 0.73
C VAL A 137 -7.98 6.33 1.62
N ASP A 138 -9.18 6.57 1.13
CA ASP A 138 -10.23 7.28 1.88
C ASP A 138 -10.65 6.51 3.14
N VAL A 139 -10.79 5.18 3.01
CA VAL A 139 -11.10 4.32 4.15
C VAL A 139 -9.98 4.31 5.17
N GLN A 140 -8.72 4.24 4.73
CA GLN A 140 -7.58 4.28 5.63
C GLN A 140 -7.39 5.64 6.30
N ALA A 141 -7.63 6.73 5.60
CA ALA A 141 -7.60 8.08 6.18
C ALA A 141 -8.58 8.22 7.36
N LEU A 142 -9.77 7.62 7.26
CA LEU A 142 -10.76 7.61 8.33
C LEU A 142 -10.43 6.61 9.45
N ALA A 143 -10.04 5.39 9.07
CA ALA A 143 -9.82 4.31 10.04
C ALA A 143 -8.48 4.40 10.76
N GLY A 144 -7.50 5.07 10.14
CA GLY A 144 -6.11 5.04 10.55
C GLY A 144 -5.41 3.71 10.25
N ASP A 145 -4.16 3.63 10.62
CA ASP A 145 -3.34 2.42 10.54
C ASP A 145 -2.53 2.20 11.82
N SER A 146 -2.96 1.22 12.60
CA SER A 146 -2.28 0.89 13.85
C SER A 146 -0.91 0.23 13.64
N VAL A 147 -0.67 -0.39 12.48
CA VAL A 147 0.63 -1.01 12.15
C VAL A 147 1.67 0.07 11.91
N ASP A 148 1.27 1.19 11.33
CA ASP A 148 2.14 2.32 11.02
C ASP A 148 1.99 3.47 12.03
N ASN A 149 1.22 3.24 13.10
CA ASN A 149 0.94 4.24 14.12
C ASN A 149 0.26 5.51 13.57
N VAL A 150 -0.53 5.37 12.52
CA VAL A 150 -1.29 6.46 11.95
C VAL A 150 -2.65 6.53 12.63
N PRO A 151 -2.99 7.63 13.33
CA PRO A 151 -4.28 7.77 13.98
C PRO A 151 -5.38 7.94 12.94
N GLY A 152 -6.49 7.24 13.16
CA GLY A 152 -7.73 7.50 12.45
C GLY A 152 -8.66 8.42 13.22
N VAL A 153 -9.86 8.61 12.71
CA VAL A 153 -10.92 9.34 13.40
C VAL A 153 -11.43 8.51 14.59
N PRO A 154 -11.46 9.05 15.81
CA PRO A 154 -11.86 8.31 17.01
C PRO A 154 -13.23 7.63 16.85
N GLY A 155 -13.27 6.31 17.02
CA GLY A 155 -14.49 5.50 16.93
C GLY A 155 -14.91 5.13 15.51
N ILE A 156 -14.08 5.42 14.50
CA ILE A 156 -14.27 5.01 13.12
C ILE A 156 -13.21 3.96 12.78
N GLY A 157 -13.62 2.68 12.69
CA GLY A 157 -12.79 1.61 12.14
C GLY A 157 -13.14 1.34 10.68
N VAL A 158 -12.40 0.43 10.04
CA VAL A 158 -12.51 0.10 8.61
C VAL A 158 -13.96 -0.09 8.13
N LYS A 159 -14.76 -0.87 8.88
CA LYS A 159 -16.16 -1.12 8.51
C LYS A 159 -17.00 0.15 8.46
N THR A 160 -16.88 1.00 9.49
CA THR A 160 -17.61 2.27 9.55
C THR A 160 -17.09 3.25 8.49
N ALA A 161 -15.78 3.31 8.28
CA ALA A 161 -15.18 4.11 7.22
C ALA A 161 -15.72 3.70 5.85
N ALA A 162 -15.75 2.40 5.55
CA ALA A 162 -16.31 1.88 4.31
C ALA A 162 -17.79 2.23 4.12
N GLU A 163 -18.62 2.11 5.18
CA GLU A 163 -20.03 2.50 5.14
C GLU A 163 -20.18 4.00 4.79
N LEU A 164 -19.36 4.86 5.39
CA LEU A 164 -19.37 6.30 5.12
C LEU A 164 -18.92 6.61 3.70
N ILE A 165 -17.79 6.07 3.26
CA ILE A 165 -17.28 6.30 1.91
C ILE A 165 -18.24 5.77 0.84
N ASN A 166 -18.85 4.59 1.04
CA ASN A 166 -19.87 4.08 0.13
C ASN A 166 -21.13 4.94 0.09
N THR A 167 -21.47 5.63 1.20
CA THR A 167 -22.65 6.50 1.27
C THR A 167 -22.41 7.85 0.62
N TYR A 168 -21.27 8.47 0.87
CA TYR A 168 -20.97 9.83 0.43
C TYR A 168 -20.11 9.91 -0.85
N GLY A 169 -19.49 8.79 -1.25
CA GLY A 169 -18.69 8.67 -2.46
C GLY A 169 -17.20 8.72 -2.20
N ASP A 170 -16.71 9.75 -1.55
CA ASP A 170 -15.30 9.96 -1.20
C ASP A 170 -15.16 10.75 0.11
N LEU A 171 -13.91 10.88 0.59
CA LEU A 171 -13.59 11.56 1.83
C LEU A 171 -13.95 13.06 1.81
N GLU A 172 -13.67 13.75 0.71
CA GLU A 172 -13.94 15.18 0.57
C GLU A 172 -15.46 15.46 0.63
N THR A 173 -16.23 14.67 -0.09
CA THR A 173 -17.70 14.75 -0.08
C THR A 173 -18.25 14.41 1.31
N LEU A 174 -17.72 13.40 1.99
CA LEU A 174 -18.09 13.06 3.35
C LEU A 174 -17.86 14.24 4.30
N LEU A 175 -16.68 14.86 4.26
CA LEU A 175 -16.35 16.00 5.13
C LEU A 175 -17.26 17.20 4.84
N ALA A 176 -17.56 17.48 3.58
CA ALA A 176 -18.49 18.55 3.20
C ALA A 176 -19.92 18.33 3.76
N HIS A 177 -20.32 17.06 3.97
CA HIS A 177 -21.63 16.67 4.46
C HIS A 177 -21.61 16.13 5.91
N ALA A 178 -20.53 16.32 6.66
CA ALA A 178 -20.37 15.81 8.02
C ALA A 178 -21.53 16.23 8.94
N GLY A 179 -22.09 17.43 8.74
CA GLY A 179 -23.26 17.94 9.49
C GLY A 179 -24.54 17.12 9.32
N GLU A 180 -24.66 16.32 8.28
CA GLU A 180 -25.85 15.48 7.96
C GLU A 180 -25.80 14.11 8.65
N ILE A 181 -24.65 13.76 9.23
CA ILE A 181 -24.47 12.47 9.90
C ILE A 181 -25.40 12.36 11.11
N LYS A 182 -26.24 11.31 11.12
CA LYS A 182 -27.27 11.10 12.13
C LYS A 182 -26.70 10.85 13.54
N GLN A 183 -25.52 10.24 13.64
CA GLN A 183 -24.88 9.93 14.92
C GLN A 183 -24.12 11.17 15.43
N PRO A 184 -24.57 11.80 16.56
CA PRO A 184 -23.96 13.05 17.05
C PRO A 184 -22.45 12.91 17.29
N LYS A 185 -22.03 11.81 17.93
CA LYS A 185 -20.62 11.58 18.25
C LYS A 185 -19.73 11.49 16.98
N ARG A 186 -20.21 10.83 15.91
CA ARG A 186 -19.47 10.78 14.63
C ARG A 186 -19.40 12.14 13.95
N ARG A 187 -20.49 12.89 14.00
CA ARG A 187 -20.53 14.25 13.45
C ARG A 187 -19.59 15.22 14.14
N GLU A 188 -19.36 15.03 15.44
CA GLU A 188 -18.44 15.86 16.23
C GLU A 188 -16.96 15.50 15.98
N THR A 189 -16.67 14.27 15.54
CA THR A 189 -15.31 13.79 15.34
C THR A 189 -14.82 13.93 13.90
N LEU A 190 -15.72 14.14 12.96
CA LEU A 190 -15.45 14.46 11.56
C LEU A 190 -15.45 15.97 11.31
#